data_edb4866a7706b6dbd6a2c6e07ced7f34
#
_entry.id   edb4866a7706b6dbd6a2c6e07ced7f34
#
_cell.length_a   1.000
_cell.length_b   1.000
_cell.length_c   1.000
_cell.angle_alpha   90.00
_cell.angle_beta   90.00
_cell.angle_gamma   90.00
#
_symmetry.space_group_name_H-M   'P 1'
#
loop_
_entity.id
_entity.type
_entity.pdbx_description
1 polymer ?
#
loop_
_entity_poly.entity_id
_entity_poly.type
_entity_poly.pdbx_seq_one_letter_code
_entity_poly.pdbx_strand_id
1 'polypeptide(L)'
;MGVSLRQKAKVGAYVLRQRLAGRKRYPLVLMLEPLFRCNLSCFGCGKIDYPDAILNKRLSVQECLDAVDECGAPMVAIPGGEPLIHKEIGEIVNGIVARKKFVSLCTNALLLEKKLHLFEPSPYLFFSVHLDGVKEHHDKSVCMDGGFEKAVDAIKAAKAKGFTVNVNCTIFDGHPAEDIAKFLDLTTELGVGVSISPGYAYERAPDQEHFLNRRKTKELFRKVFALGREKNWNLTHSGMFLDFLAGNQEFHCTPWGMPTRNVFGWQKPCYLLGEGYAKTFAELMEATDWDAYGTGRYEKCANCMAHCGYEATAAEAMMAHPLEAFGIALRGVRTEGPMAPEIDLSNQRPAQYVFDNQVQLRLSEIRANEAREKAAKEAAKDANKDAARTSASAA
;
A
#
# COMPACT_ATOMS: atom_id res chain seq x y z
N MET A 1 -19.51 5.39 5.82
CA MET A 1 -19.21 6.81 5.49
C MET A 1 -17.93 6.83 4.68
N GLY A 2 -18.04 6.91 3.34
CA GLY A 2 -16.85 7.00 2.46
C GLY A 2 -16.03 8.26 2.71
N VAL A 3 -15.10 8.59 1.83
CA VAL A 3 -14.23 9.78 1.88
C VAL A 3 -15.05 11.03 2.23
N SER A 4 -14.62 11.79 3.25
CA SER A 4 -15.36 12.97 3.75
C SER A 4 -15.55 14.03 2.67
N LEU A 5 -16.67 14.79 2.71
CA LEU A 5 -16.93 15.90 1.78
C LEU A 5 -15.78 16.93 1.80
N ARG A 6 -15.21 17.18 2.98
CA ARG A 6 -14.04 18.07 3.15
C ARG A 6 -12.83 17.58 2.34
N GLN A 7 -12.55 16.28 2.39
CA GLN A 7 -11.44 15.67 1.65
C GLN A 7 -11.70 15.75 0.14
N LYS A 8 -12.91 15.38 -0.31
CA LYS A 8 -13.32 15.48 -1.72
C LYS A 8 -13.17 16.90 -2.24
N ALA A 9 -13.67 17.89 -1.52
CA ALA A 9 -13.58 19.30 -1.90
C ALA A 9 -12.12 19.78 -1.99
N LYS A 10 -11.29 19.44 -1.00
CA LYS A 10 -9.88 19.87 -0.98
C LYS A 10 -9.04 19.20 -2.06
N VAL A 11 -9.22 17.91 -2.29
CA VAL A 11 -8.54 17.19 -3.37
C VAL A 11 -9.02 17.69 -4.73
N GLY A 12 -10.33 17.90 -4.93
CA GLY A 12 -10.88 18.48 -6.15
C GLY A 12 -10.33 19.86 -6.46
N ALA A 13 -10.28 20.76 -5.46
CA ALA A 13 -9.69 22.10 -5.61
C ALA A 13 -8.19 22.03 -5.95
N TYR A 14 -7.45 21.08 -5.33
CA TYR A 14 -6.04 20.85 -5.67
C TYR A 14 -5.88 20.41 -7.15
N VAL A 15 -6.66 19.43 -7.60
CA VAL A 15 -6.61 18.94 -8.98
C VAL A 15 -6.95 20.06 -9.98
N LEU A 16 -8.00 20.83 -9.70
CA LEU A 16 -8.38 21.98 -10.53
C LEU A 16 -7.23 22.99 -10.65
N ARG A 17 -6.58 23.32 -9.51
CA ARG A 17 -5.41 24.22 -9.49
C ARG A 17 -4.26 23.68 -10.34
N GLN A 18 -3.96 22.37 -10.27
CA GLN A 18 -2.88 21.76 -11.07
C GLN A 18 -3.20 21.87 -12.58
N ARG A 19 -4.44 21.59 -12.95
CA ARG A 19 -4.89 21.71 -14.35
C ARG A 19 -4.85 23.15 -14.88
N LEU A 20 -5.31 24.11 -14.08
CA LEU A 20 -5.23 25.53 -14.43
C LEU A 20 -3.79 26.02 -14.57
N ALA A 21 -2.86 25.43 -13.83
CA ALA A 21 -1.42 25.67 -13.97
C ALA A 21 -0.77 24.92 -15.15
N GLY A 22 -1.54 24.21 -15.99
CA GLY A 22 -1.05 23.46 -17.15
C GLY A 22 -0.23 22.21 -16.81
N ARG A 23 -0.25 21.76 -15.57
CA ARG A 23 0.52 20.58 -15.14
C ARG A 23 -0.17 19.30 -15.59
N LYS A 24 0.53 18.49 -16.36
CA LYS A 24 0.05 17.17 -16.83
C LYS A 24 0.29 16.05 -15.83
N ARG A 25 1.33 16.17 -14.99
CA ARG A 25 1.74 15.16 -13.98
C ARG A 25 1.89 15.86 -12.64
N TYR A 26 1.16 15.38 -11.65
CA TYR A 26 1.16 15.93 -10.29
C TYR A 26 0.76 14.84 -9.28
N PRO A 27 1.32 14.87 -8.05
CA PRO A 27 1.02 13.89 -7.03
C PRO A 27 -0.35 14.15 -6.40
N LEU A 28 -1.11 13.09 -6.13
CA LEU A 28 -2.33 13.14 -5.32
C LEU A 28 -2.10 12.63 -3.91
N VAL A 29 -1.28 11.59 -3.77
CA VAL A 29 -0.95 10.98 -2.49
C VAL A 29 0.55 10.76 -2.43
N LEU A 30 1.21 11.25 -1.40
CA LEU A 30 2.57 10.84 -1.07
C LEU A 30 2.51 9.51 -0.32
N MET A 31 3.19 8.48 -0.83
CA MET A 31 3.48 7.25 -0.10
C MET A 31 4.76 7.46 0.70
N LEU A 32 4.64 7.65 2.02
CA LEU A 32 5.76 7.90 2.91
C LEU A 32 6.07 6.64 3.74
N GLU A 33 7.20 6.00 3.47
CA GLU A 33 7.67 4.82 4.19
C GLU A 33 8.83 5.20 5.12
N PRO A 34 8.54 5.61 6.37
CA PRO A 34 9.60 6.10 7.27
C PRO A 34 10.52 4.99 7.77
N LEU A 35 10.13 3.72 7.60
CA LEU A 35 10.91 2.53 7.95
C LEU A 35 10.38 1.30 7.21
N PHE A 36 11.21 0.24 7.14
CA PHE A 36 10.80 -1.06 6.59
C PHE A 36 10.58 -2.14 7.64
N ARG A 37 11.03 -1.95 8.88
CA ARG A 37 10.82 -2.91 9.95
C ARG A 37 9.34 -3.12 10.23
N CYS A 38 8.94 -4.40 10.36
CA CYS A 38 7.58 -4.81 10.71
C CYS A 38 7.64 -5.86 11.83
N ASN A 39 6.52 -6.05 12.52
CA ASN A 39 6.30 -7.09 13.51
C ASN A 39 5.47 -8.26 12.97
N LEU A 40 5.22 -8.29 11.65
CA LEU A 40 4.60 -9.38 10.90
C LEU A 40 5.45 -9.73 9.68
N SER A 41 5.26 -10.97 9.18
CA SER A 41 5.90 -11.50 7.97
C SER A 41 4.82 -12.04 7.03
N CYS A 42 3.95 -11.17 6.52
CA CYS A 42 2.83 -11.54 5.64
C CYS A 42 3.33 -12.22 4.36
N PHE A 43 2.63 -13.25 3.88
CA PHE A 43 3.07 -14.05 2.74
C PHE A 43 3.17 -13.24 1.42
N GLY A 44 2.30 -12.26 1.24
CA GLY A 44 2.26 -11.41 0.04
C GLY A 44 3.11 -10.14 0.14
N CYS A 45 3.93 -9.97 1.19
CA CYS A 45 4.68 -8.73 1.44
C CYS A 45 6.19 -8.92 1.27
N GLY A 46 6.80 -8.16 0.35
CA GLY A 46 8.26 -8.14 0.14
C GLY A 46 8.99 -6.99 0.87
N LYS A 47 8.30 -6.18 1.68
CA LYS A 47 8.87 -4.95 2.27
C LYS A 47 9.87 -5.20 3.39
N ILE A 48 9.86 -6.36 4.03
CA ILE A 48 10.78 -6.71 5.12
C ILE A 48 11.97 -7.55 4.66
N ASP A 49 12.06 -7.89 3.38
CA ASP A 49 13.18 -8.68 2.85
C ASP A 49 14.42 -7.80 2.64
N TYR A 50 14.93 -7.28 3.75
CA TYR A 50 16.15 -6.49 3.82
C TYR A 50 17.03 -6.93 4.99
N PRO A 51 18.38 -6.75 4.90
CA PRO A 51 19.28 -6.93 6.03
C PRO A 51 18.92 -6.04 7.21
N ASP A 52 19.27 -6.46 8.43
CA ASP A 52 18.99 -5.71 9.66
C ASP A 52 19.53 -4.28 9.64
N ALA A 53 20.67 -4.05 9.02
CA ALA A 53 21.23 -2.70 8.84
C ALA A 53 20.28 -1.76 8.08
N ILE A 54 19.48 -2.28 7.16
CA ILE A 54 18.45 -1.52 6.44
C ILE A 54 17.14 -1.44 7.24
N LEU A 55 16.70 -2.57 7.82
CA LEU A 55 15.48 -2.60 8.64
C LEU A 55 15.58 -1.68 9.87
N ASN A 56 16.80 -1.40 10.35
CA ASN A 56 17.05 -0.46 11.46
C ASN A 56 17.08 1.01 11.03
N LYS A 57 17.17 1.30 9.71
CA LYS A 57 17.08 2.66 9.21
C LYS A 57 15.68 3.22 9.36
N ARG A 58 15.60 4.50 9.62
CA ARG A 58 14.36 5.26 9.69
C ARG A 58 14.59 6.68 9.21
N LEU A 59 13.57 7.29 8.64
CA LEU A 59 13.56 8.72 8.39
C LEU A 59 13.30 9.44 9.71
N SER A 60 13.99 10.54 9.94
CA SER A 60 13.68 11.46 11.05
C SER A 60 12.35 12.18 10.81
N VAL A 61 11.80 12.81 11.84
CA VAL A 61 10.61 13.69 11.72
C VAL A 61 10.82 14.73 10.64
N GLN A 62 11.99 15.40 10.65
CA GLN A 62 12.30 16.45 9.69
C GLN A 62 12.34 15.92 8.24
N GLU A 63 13.02 14.81 7.97
CA GLU A 63 13.05 14.20 6.63
C GLU A 63 11.66 13.81 6.13
N CYS A 64 10.78 13.33 7.03
CA CYS A 64 9.39 13.03 6.68
C CYS A 64 8.62 14.29 6.32
N LEU A 65 8.76 15.37 7.10
CA LEU A 65 8.06 16.62 6.86
C LEU A 65 8.58 17.36 5.64
N ASP A 66 9.89 17.34 5.40
CA ASP A 66 10.52 17.89 4.18
C ASP A 66 9.99 17.19 2.93
N ALA A 67 9.87 15.85 2.96
CA ALA A 67 9.29 15.09 1.86
C ALA A 67 7.82 15.47 1.59
N VAL A 68 7.04 15.73 2.64
CA VAL A 68 5.65 16.18 2.52
C VAL A 68 5.57 17.57 1.87
N ASP A 69 6.45 18.47 2.27
CA ASP A 69 6.49 19.84 1.75
C ASP A 69 7.01 19.86 0.30
N GLU A 70 8.05 19.09 0.01
CA GLU A 70 8.64 18.95 -1.34
C GLU A 70 7.65 18.34 -2.34
N CYS A 71 6.96 17.27 -1.97
CA CYS A 71 5.95 16.62 -2.80
C CYS A 71 4.72 17.49 -3.03
N GLY A 72 4.26 18.19 -2.00
CA GLY A 72 3.09 19.07 -2.06
C GLY A 72 1.74 18.37 -2.22
N ALA A 73 1.67 17.04 -2.26
CA ALA A 73 0.43 16.28 -2.37
C ALA A 73 -0.59 16.65 -1.28
N PRO A 74 -1.90 16.63 -1.56
CA PRO A 74 -2.93 16.92 -0.57
C PRO A 74 -3.11 15.82 0.48
N MET A 75 -2.66 14.61 0.17
CA MET A 75 -2.77 13.43 1.03
C MET A 75 -1.40 12.78 1.23
N VAL A 76 -1.23 12.14 2.39
CA VAL A 76 -0.05 11.33 2.74
C VAL A 76 -0.52 9.99 3.27
N ALA A 77 -0.14 8.91 2.62
CA ALA A 77 -0.27 7.55 3.15
C ALA A 77 1.06 7.15 3.79
N ILE A 78 1.00 6.59 4.99
CA ILE A 78 2.19 6.14 5.72
C ILE A 78 2.11 4.61 5.88
N PRO A 79 2.52 3.83 4.84
CA PRO A 79 2.50 2.37 4.93
C PRO A 79 3.75 1.82 5.64
N GLY A 80 4.93 2.02 5.11
CA GLY A 80 6.19 1.46 5.61
C GLY A 80 6.18 -0.06 5.74
N GLY A 81 6.94 -0.59 6.74
CA GLY A 81 6.72 -1.90 7.34
C GLY A 81 5.53 -1.81 8.30
N GLU A 82 5.79 -1.58 9.62
CA GLU A 82 4.73 -1.18 10.55
C GLU A 82 5.05 0.21 11.12
N PRO A 83 4.33 1.26 10.68
CA PRO A 83 4.63 2.64 11.08
C PRO A 83 4.58 2.87 12.60
N LEU A 84 3.73 2.14 13.31
CA LEU A 84 3.62 2.27 14.76
C LEU A 84 4.87 1.77 15.52
N ILE A 85 5.82 1.13 14.84
CA ILE A 85 7.15 0.81 15.41
C ILE A 85 8.04 2.06 15.45
N HIS A 86 7.81 3.04 14.57
CA HIS A 86 8.59 4.26 14.57
C HIS A 86 8.42 5.02 15.89
N LYS A 87 9.54 5.39 16.53
CA LYS A 87 9.51 5.99 17.88
C LYS A 87 8.81 7.35 17.88
N GLU A 88 8.95 8.11 16.81
CA GLU A 88 8.47 9.48 16.65
C GLU A 88 7.25 9.56 15.72
N ILE A 89 6.50 8.46 15.53
CA ILE A 89 5.37 8.42 14.60
C ILE A 89 4.28 9.44 14.96
N GLY A 90 4.07 9.69 16.24
CA GLY A 90 3.14 10.74 16.71
C GLY A 90 3.54 12.12 16.21
N GLU A 91 4.82 12.48 16.29
CA GLU A 91 5.34 13.78 15.85
C GLU A 91 5.24 13.92 14.31
N ILE A 92 5.57 12.85 13.57
CA ILE A 92 5.43 12.81 12.11
C ILE A 92 3.97 13.07 11.71
N VAL A 93 3.02 12.30 12.27
CA VAL A 93 1.59 12.41 11.94
C VAL A 93 1.06 13.77 12.33
N ASN A 94 1.35 14.24 13.54
CA ASN A 94 0.90 15.56 14.03
C ASN A 94 1.47 16.70 13.17
N GLY A 95 2.74 16.62 12.77
CA GLY A 95 3.38 17.56 11.86
C GLY A 95 2.72 17.64 10.49
N ILE A 96 2.28 16.50 9.94
CA ILE A 96 1.54 16.44 8.67
C ILE A 96 0.12 16.98 8.82
N VAL A 97 -0.57 16.65 9.91
CA VAL A 97 -1.92 17.16 10.24
C VAL A 97 -1.89 18.69 10.42
N ALA A 98 -0.86 19.23 11.09
CA ALA A 98 -0.66 20.69 11.25
C ALA A 98 -0.54 21.41 9.90
N ARG A 99 0.02 20.75 8.88
CA ARG A 99 0.08 21.22 7.49
C ARG A 99 -1.27 21.10 6.76
N LYS A 100 -2.32 20.66 7.46
CA LYS A 100 -3.67 20.41 6.91
C LYS A 100 -3.65 19.42 5.73
N LYS A 101 -2.72 18.48 5.69
CA LYS A 101 -2.71 17.35 4.77
C LYS A 101 -3.51 16.20 5.37
N PHE A 102 -4.21 15.44 4.53
CA PHE A 102 -4.90 14.23 4.99
C PHE A 102 -3.88 13.10 5.17
N VAL A 103 -3.91 12.47 6.33
CA VAL A 103 -3.01 11.36 6.69
C VAL A 103 -3.81 10.06 6.74
N SER A 104 -3.37 9.08 5.96
CA SER A 104 -3.75 7.68 6.06
C SER A 104 -2.61 6.94 6.77
N LEU A 105 -2.73 6.72 8.08
CA LEU A 105 -1.74 5.93 8.81
C LEU A 105 -2.12 4.45 8.66
N CYS A 106 -1.34 3.74 7.82
CA CYS A 106 -1.55 2.32 7.57
C CYS A 106 -0.94 1.49 8.70
N THR A 107 -1.62 0.45 9.16
CA THR A 107 -1.12 -0.38 10.27
C THR A 107 -1.73 -1.78 10.22
N ASN A 108 -0.97 -2.78 10.66
CA ASN A 108 -1.48 -4.14 10.93
C ASN A 108 -2.26 -4.24 12.25
N ALA A 109 -2.47 -3.13 12.93
CA ALA A 109 -3.24 -2.94 14.14
C ALA A 109 -2.66 -3.56 15.44
N LEU A 110 -1.66 -4.43 15.39
CA LEU A 110 -1.12 -5.11 16.61
C LEU A 110 -0.64 -4.14 17.69
N LEU A 111 -0.24 -2.93 17.29
CA LEU A 111 0.23 -1.89 18.21
C LEU A 111 -0.76 -0.74 18.35
N LEU A 112 -1.86 -0.73 17.58
CA LEU A 112 -2.72 0.45 17.44
C LEU A 112 -3.32 0.88 18.77
N GLU A 113 -3.97 -0.01 19.51
CA GLU A 113 -4.60 0.30 20.78
C GLU A 113 -3.62 0.92 21.78
N LYS A 114 -2.42 0.33 21.89
CA LYS A 114 -1.35 0.81 22.78
C LYS A 114 -0.80 2.17 22.39
N LYS A 115 -0.89 2.54 21.12
CA LYS A 115 -0.29 3.76 20.55
C LYS A 115 -1.31 4.87 20.28
N LEU A 116 -2.61 4.65 20.48
CA LEU A 116 -3.65 5.68 20.28
C LEU A 116 -3.40 6.96 21.03
N HIS A 117 -2.74 6.91 22.20
CA HIS A 117 -2.39 8.07 23.00
C HIS A 117 -1.40 9.04 22.33
N LEU A 118 -0.74 8.63 21.25
CA LEU A 118 0.17 9.48 20.46
C LEU A 118 -0.57 10.41 19.48
N PHE A 119 -1.87 10.23 19.31
CA PHE A 119 -2.66 10.91 18.29
C PHE A 119 -3.89 11.56 18.88
N GLU A 120 -4.36 12.61 18.21
CA GLU A 120 -5.64 13.25 18.50
C GLU A 120 -6.62 13.03 17.35
N PRO A 121 -7.91 12.74 17.61
CA PRO A 121 -8.92 12.67 16.57
C PRO A 121 -8.96 13.95 15.75
N SER A 122 -8.86 13.80 14.43
CA SER A 122 -8.78 14.92 13.51
C SER A 122 -9.50 14.60 12.20
N PRO A 123 -10.16 15.57 11.56
CA PRO A 123 -10.70 15.37 10.22
C PRO A 123 -9.61 15.16 9.15
N TYR A 124 -8.34 15.34 9.51
CA TYR A 124 -7.19 15.12 8.65
C TYR A 124 -6.46 13.79 8.93
N LEU A 125 -6.85 13.05 9.97
CA LEU A 125 -6.24 11.76 10.31
C LEU A 125 -7.26 10.64 10.23
N PHE A 126 -6.91 9.56 9.55
CA PHE A 126 -7.61 8.29 9.65
C PHE A 126 -6.61 7.14 9.68
N PHE A 127 -6.97 6.08 10.41
CA PHE A 127 -6.22 4.84 10.38
C PHE A 127 -6.71 3.97 9.22
N SER A 128 -5.78 3.36 8.50
CA SER A 128 -6.05 2.36 7.47
C SER A 128 -5.55 1.00 7.99
N VAL A 129 -6.46 0.25 8.58
CA VAL A 129 -6.13 -1.05 9.19
C VAL A 129 -6.08 -2.13 8.12
N HIS A 130 -4.98 -2.87 8.08
CA HIS A 130 -4.83 -4.02 7.19
C HIS A 130 -5.72 -5.17 7.65
N LEU A 131 -6.62 -5.64 6.79
CA LEU A 131 -7.54 -6.73 7.08
C LEU A 131 -7.97 -7.41 5.77
N ASP A 132 -7.38 -8.57 5.44
CA ASP A 132 -7.48 -9.24 4.13
C ASP A 132 -8.61 -10.28 4.08
N GLY A 133 -9.83 -9.90 4.41
CA GLY A 133 -10.97 -10.79 4.30
C GLY A 133 -11.48 -11.31 5.66
N VAL A 134 -12.22 -12.41 5.63
CA VAL A 134 -12.68 -13.11 6.84
C VAL A 134 -11.50 -13.70 7.61
N LYS A 135 -11.76 -14.15 8.85
CA LYS A 135 -10.72 -14.59 9.79
C LYS A 135 -9.70 -15.55 9.18
N GLU A 136 -10.15 -16.60 8.53
CA GLU A 136 -9.29 -17.64 7.96
C GLU A 136 -8.35 -17.10 6.89
N HIS A 137 -8.85 -16.20 6.05
CA HIS A 137 -8.06 -15.55 5.00
C HIS A 137 -7.08 -14.54 5.58
N HIS A 138 -7.51 -13.73 6.54
CA HIS A 138 -6.64 -12.74 7.15
C HIS A 138 -5.50 -13.39 7.95
N ASP A 139 -5.80 -14.32 8.86
CA ASP A 139 -4.79 -14.98 9.69
C ASP A 139 -3.75 -15.70 8.82
N LYS A 140 -4.20 -16.33 7.71
CA LYS A 140 -3.31 -16.92 6.71
C LYS A 140 -2.45 -15.87 6.03
N SER A 141 -3.03 -14.72 5.57
CA SER A 141 -2.30 -13.70 4.82
C SER A 141 -1.22 -13.02 5.66
N VAL A 142 -1.49 -12.79 6.94
CA VAL A 142 -0.53 -12.16 7.86
C VAL A 142 0.38 -13.16 8.56
N CYS A 143 0.22 -14.48 8.29
CA CYS A 143 0.97 -15.59 8.92
C CYS A 143 0.91 -15.53 10.46
N MET A 144 -0.28 -15.24 11.02
CA MET A 144 -0.48 -15.09 12.46
C MET A 144 -1.89 -15.48 12.88
N ASP A 145 -2.01 -16.57 13.65
CA ASP A 145 -3.27 -16.97 14.28
C ASP A 145 -3.77 -15.90 15.25
N GLY A 146 -5.06 -15.57 15.19
CA GLY A 146 -5.67 -14.53 16.02
C GLY A 146 -5.32 -13.10 15.60
N GLY A 147 -4.74 -12.90 14.41
CA GLY A 147 -4.47 -11.59 13.83
C GLY A 147 -5.75 -10.82 13.55
N PHE A 148 -6.76 -11.53 13.03
CA PHE A 148 -8.06 -10.98 12.72
C PHE A 148 -8.76 -10.35 13.93
N GLU A 149 -8.87 -11.09 15.04
CA GLU A 149 -9.51 -10.61 16.26
C GLU A 149 -8.79 -9.37 16.80
N LYS A 150 -7.45 -9.39 16.82
CA LYS A 150 -6.65 -8.23 17.27
C LYS A 150 -6.89 -6.99 16.41
N ALA A 151 -6.99 -7.16 15.09
CA ALA A 151 -7.27 -6.06 14.19
C ALA A 151 -8.69 -5.50 14.39
N VAL A 152 -9.70 -6.38 14.54
CA VAL A 152 -11.09 -5.99 14.80
C VAL A 152 -11.22 -5.25 16.14
N ASP A 153 -10.58 -5.75 17.20
CA ASP A 153 -10.61 -5.13 18.53
C ASP A 153 -9.92 -3.76 18.51
N ALA A 154 -8.79 -3.63 17.82
CA ALA A 154 -8.11 -2.35 17.65
C ALA A 154 -8.94 -1.33 16.83
N ILE A 155 -9.69 -1.78 15.82
CA ILE A 155 -10.63 -0.95 15.07
C ILE A 155 -11.71 -0.40 16.03
N LYS A 156 -12.33 -1.28 16.85
CA LYS A 156 -13.36 -0.88 17.83
C LYS A 156 -12.80 0.10 18.85
N ALA A 157 -11.61 -0.16 19.39
CA ALA A 157 -10.94 0.71 20.36
C ALA A 157 -10.64 2.10 19.77
N ALA A 158 -10.12 2.17 18.54
CA ALA A 158 -9.84 3.45 17.88
C ALA A 158 -11.14 4.25 17.61
N LYS A 159 -12.19 3.58 17.14
CA LYS A 159 -13.52 4.20 16.93
C LYS A 159 -14.12 4.71 18.22
N ALA A 160 -14.03 3.96 19.32
CA ALA A 160 -14.53 4.37 20.64
C ALA A 160 -13.85 5.65 21.14
N LYS A 161 -12.59 5.90 20.73
CA LYS A 161 -11.86 7.14 21.01
C LYS A 161 -12.11 8.26 19.99
N GLY A 162 -13.06 8.09 19.05
CA GLY A 162 -13.45 9.13 18.09
C GLY A 162 -12.58 9.21 16.83
N PHE A 163 -11.65 8.26 16.61
CA PHE A 163 -10.87 8.23 15.38
C PHE A 163 -11.67 7.71 14.20
N THR A 164 -11.40 8.24 13.03
CA THR A 164 -11.86 7.66 11.77
C THR A 164 -10.98 6.45 11.44
N VAL A 165 -11.61 5.31 11.15
CA VAL A 165 -10.93 4.07 10.77
C VAL A 165 -11.49 3.58 9.45
N ASN A 166 -10.60 3.25 8.52
CA ASN A 166 -10.87 2.50 7.30
C ASN A 166 -10.09 1.18 7.34
N VAL A 167 -10.51 0.26 6.49
CA VAL A 167 -9.83 -1.02 6.28
C VAL A 167 -9.19 -1.03 4.91
N ASN A 168 -7.98 -1.56 4.79
CA ASN A 168 -7.33 -1.88 3.53
C ASN A 168 -7.26 -3.39 3.38
N CYS A 169 -7.90 -3.89 2.33
CA CYS A 169 -8.00 -5.31 2.03
C CYS A 169 -7.30 -5.62 0.70
N THR A 170 -6.35 -6.53 0.75
CA THR A 170 -5.70 -7.09 -0.43
C THR A 170 -6.38 -8.40 -0.80
N ILE A 171 -6.84 -8.51 -2.04
CA ILE A 171 -7.51 -9.70 -2.55
C ILE A 171 -6.49 -10.55 -3.30
N PHE A 172 -6.38 -11.82 -2.91
CA PHE A 172 -5.50 -12.81 -3.52
C PHE A 172 -6.29 -13.84 -4.35
N ASP A 173 -5.61 -14.57 -5.22
CA ASP A 173 -6.19 -15.69 -5.96
C ASP A 173 -6.61 -16.82 -5.00
N GLY A 174 -7.75 -17.42 -5.26
CA GLY A 174 -8.33 -18.45 -4.40
C GLY A 174 -9.25 -17.91 -3.29
N HIS A 175 -9.43 -16.57 -3.15
CA HIS A 175 -10.45 -16.01 -2.28
C HIS A 175 -11.83 -16.14 -2.95
N PRO A 176 -12.80 -16.91 -2.38
CA PRO A 176 -14.14 -17.00 -2.91
C PRO A 176 -14.85 -15.64 -2.89
N ALA A 177 -15.63 -15.34 -3.93
CA ALA A 177 -16.40 -14.09 -3.98
C ALA A 177 -17.38 -13.97 -2.80
N GLU A 178 -17.94 -15.08 -2.35
CA GLU A 178 -18.86 -15.17 -1.21
C GLU A 178 -18.17 -14.79 0.11
N ASP A 179 -16.90 -15.16 0.30
CA ASP A 179 -16.16 -14.80 1.53
C ASP A 179 -15.73 -13.33 1.50
N ILE A 180 -15.41 -12.80 0.31
CA ILE A 180 -15.19 -11.37 0.13
C ILE A 180 -16.49 -10.59 0.44
N ALA A 181 -17.63 -11.08 -0.02
CA ALA A 181 -18.93 -10.47 0.28
C ALA A 181 -19.25 -10.49 1.79
N LYS A 182 -19.04 -11.62 2.48
CA LYS A 182 -19.18 -11.71 3.94
C LYS A 182 -18.27 -10.73 4.68
N PHE A 183 -17.03 -10.59 4.21
CA PHE A 183 -16.10 -9.62 4.77
C PHE A 183 -16.58 -8.18 4.60
N LEU A 184 -17.13 -7.82 3.43
CA LEU A 184 -17.69 -6.50 3.17
C LEU A 184 -18.95 -6.23 4.01
N ASP A 185 -19.77 -7.25 4.27
CA ASP A 185 -20.89 -7.17 5.22
C ASP A 185 -20.37 -6.87 6.63
N LEU A 186 -19.37 -7.62 7.11
CA LEU A 186 -18.74 -7.42 8.43
C LEU A 186 -18.17 -6.01 8.60
N THR A 187 -17.46 -5.49 7.59
CA THR A 187 -16.90 -4.13 7.66
C THR A 187 -17.96 -3.06 7.64
N THR A 188 -19.11 -3.32 7.00
CA THR A 188 -20.30 -2.46 7.03
C THR A 188 -20.92 -2.46 8.42
N GLU A 189 -21.04 -3.62 9.08
CA GLU A 189 -21.49 -3.74 10.48
C GLU A 189 -20.54 -3.04 11.46
N LEU A 190 -19.24 -3.16 11.25
CA LEU A 190 -18.24 -2.40 12.01
C LEU A 190 -18.32 -0.88 11.76
N GLY A 191 -19.05 -0.45 10.74
CA GLY A 191 -19.19 0.95 10.35
C GLY A 191 -17.89 1.58 9.93
N VAL A 192 -17.04 0.86 9.16
CA VAL A 192 -15.78 1.33 8.59
C VAL A 192 -15.83 1.36 7.06
N GLY A 193 -15.05 2.24 6.45
CA GLY A 193 -14.84 2.23 5.00
C GLY A 193 -13.82 1.17 4.61
N VAL A 194 -13.94 0.60 3.41
CA VAL A 194 -13.04 -0.43 2.89
C VAL A 194 -12.42 0.00 1.59
N SER A 195 -11.10 -0.04 1.53
CA SER A 195 -10.32 -0.01 0.31
C SER A 195 -9.97 -1.43 -0.10
N ILE A 196 -10.38 -1.87 -1.29
CA ILE A 196 -10.07 -3.20 -1.82
C ILE A 196 -9.15 -3.08 -3.03
N SER A 197 -8.16 -3.95 -3.12
CA SER A 197 -7.22 -3.97 -4.24
C SER A 197 -6.79 -5.39 -4.53
N PRO A 198 -6.62 -5.78 -5.81
CA PRO A 198 -5.94 -7.03 -6.12
C PRO A 198 -4.49 -6.94 -5.65
N GLY A 199 -3.97 -8.05 -5.12
CA GLY A 199 -2.58 -8.19 -4.75
C GLY A 199 -1.66 -8.03 -5.96
N TYR A 200 -0.52 -7.41 -5.75
CA TYR A 200 0.53 -7.31 -6.76
C TYR A 200 1.69 -8.24 -6.39
N ALA A 201 2.16 -9.03 -7.37
CA ALA A 201 3.26 -9.96 -7.20
C ALA A 201 4.60 -9.21 -7.01
N TYR A 202 4.92 -8.87 -5.76
CA TYR A 202 6.24 -8.36 -5.41
C TYR A 202 7.29 -9.45 -5.65
N GLU A 203 8.41 -9.10 -6.30
CA GLU A 203 9.51 -10.02 -6.57
C GLU A 203 10.08 -10.69 -5.29
N ARG A 204 9.97 -10.01 -4.16
CA ARG A 204 10.47 -10.45 -2.86
C ARG A 204 9.40 -11.01 -1.92
N ALA A 205 8.14 -11.10 -2.38
CA ALA A 205 7.11 -11.74 -1.59
C ALA A 205 7.42 -13.22 -1.42
N PRO A 206 7.26 -13.80 -0.21
CA PRO A 206 7.48 -15.22 0.03
C PRO A 206 6.61 -16.13 -0.85
N ASP A 207 5.37 -15.69 -1.12
CA ASP A 207 4.43 -16.36 -2.01
C ASP A 207 4.41 -15.67 -3.38
N GLN A 208 4.49 -16.46 -4.45
CA GLN A 208 4.42 -16.00 -5.84
C GLN A 208 3.23 -16.60 -6.59
N GLU A 209 2.45 -17.50 -5.98
CA GLU A 209 1.40 -18.27 -6.64
C GLU A 209 0.02 -17.66 -6.50
N HIS A 210 -0.25 -16.96 -5.40
CA HIS A 210 -1.60 -16.47 -5.06
C HIS A 210 -1.89 -15.03 -5.51
N PHE A 211 -1.17 -14.53 -6.51
CA PHE A 211 -1.48 -13.22 -7.09
C PHE A 211 -2.43 -13.32 -8.29
N LEU A 212 -3.39 -12.40 -8.32
CA LEU A 212 -4.36 -12.31 -9.40
C LEU A 212 -3.73 -11.71 -10.67
N ASN A 213 -3.99 -12.32 -11.83
CA ASN A 213 -3.80 -11.64 -13.11
C ASN A 213 -5.02 -10.74 -13.44
N ARG A 214 -4.90 -9.86 -14.44
CA ARG A 214 -5.98 -8.93 -14.81
C ARG A 214 -7.31 -9.61 -15.11
N ARG A 215 -7.30 -10.72 -15.86
CA ARG A 215 -8.51 -11.44 -16.23
C ARG A 215 -9.22 -12.02 -15.00
N LYS A 216 -8.49 -12.74 -14.16
CA LYS A 216 -9.02 -13.28 -12.90
C LYS A 216 -9.54 -12.16 -11.98
N THR A 217 -8.83 -11.03 -11.92
CA THR A 217 -9.28 -9.85 -11.17
C THR A 217 -10.65 -9.37 -11.66
N LYS A 218 -10.79 -9.12 -12.96
CA LYS A 218 -12.05 -8.65 -13.56
C LYS A 218 -13.21 -9.62 -13.31
N GLU A 219 -12.96 -10.91 -13.50
CA GLU A 219 -13.96 -11.97 -13.28
C GLU A 219 -14.38 -12.06 -11.81
N LEU A 220 -13.42 -12.01 -10.87
CA LEU A 220 -13.68 -12.07 -9.44
C LEU A 220 -14.47 -10.84 -8.96
N PHE A 221 -14.03 -9.64 -9.33
CA PHE A 221 -14.71 -8.41 -8.90
C PHE A 221 -16.13 -8.29 -9.47
N ARG A 222 -16.39 -8.80 -10.69
CA ARG A 222 -17.77 -8.91 -11.21
C ARG A 222 -18.65 -9.77 -10.33
N LYS A 223 -18.13 -10.95 -9.90
CA LYS A 223 -18.89 -11.85 -8.99
C LYS A 223 -19.13 -11.17 -7.66
N VAL A 224 -18.13 -10.54 -7.06
CA VAL A 224 -18.28 -9.80 -5.80
C VAL A 224 -19.34 -8.70 -5.93
N PHE A 225 -19.25 -7.86 -6.96
CA PHE A 225 -20.22 -6.77 -7.14
C PHE A 225 -21.64 -7.25 -7.49
N ALA A 226 -21.77 -8.43 -8.14
CA ALA A 226 -23.07 -9.06 -8.34
C ALA A 226 -23.71 -9.47 -7.02
N LEU A 227 -22.94 -10.05 -6.08
CA LEU A 227 -23.40 -10.36 -4.73
C LEU A 227 -23.73 -9.10 -3.90
N GLY A 228 -23.08 -7.98 -4.23
CA GLY A 228 -23.29 -6.68 -3.57
C GLY A 228 -24.40 -5.81 -4.15
N ARG A 229 -25.14 -6.26 -5.19
CA ARG A 229 -26.11 -5.42 -5.93
C ARG A 229 -27.17 -4.76 -5.04
N GLU A 230 -27.62 -5.45 -3.99
CA GLU A 230 -28.60 -4.99 -3.02
C GLU A 230 -27.99 -4.59 -1.67
N LYS A 231 -26.66 -4.50 -1.59
CA LYS A 231 -25.91 -4.20 -0.38
C LYS A 231 -25.40 -2.76 -0.39
N ASN A 232 -25.29 -2.18 0.79
CA ASN A 232 -24.72 -0.84 0.98
C ASN A 232 -23.30 -0.93 1.55
N TRP A 233 -22.39 -1.63 0.86
CA TRP A 233 -21.02 -1.70 1.28
C TRP A 233 -20.33 -0.34 1.21
N ASN A 234 -19.58 -0.02 2.25
CA ASN A 234 -18.89 1.27 2.38
C ASN A 234 -17.52 1.23 1.69
N LEU A 235 -17.48 1.04 0.37
CA LEU A 235 -16.24 1.07 -0.41
C LEU A 235 -15.73 2.51 -0.52
N THR A 236 -14.42 2.71 -0.31
CA THR A 236 -13.80 4.04 -0.31
C THR A 236 -13.34 4.50 -1.70
N HIS A 237 -13.27 3.59 -2.65
CA HIS A 237 -12.91 3.86 -4.04
C HIS A 237 -13.97 4.63 -4.82
N SER A 238 -13.55 5.30 -5.87
CA SER A 238 -14.48 5.89 -6.83
C SER A 238 -15.24 4.82 -7.61
N GLY A 239 -16.48 5.10 -7.99
CA GLY A 239 -17.28 4.18 -8.84
C GLY A 239 -16.57 3.84 -10.15
N MET A 240 -15.82 4.81 -10.74
CA MET A 240 -15.03 4.60 -11.95
C MET A 240 -13.91 3.59 -11.74
N PHE A 241 -13.22 3.61 -10.57
CA PHE A 241 -12.20 2.62 -10.27
C PHE A 241 -12.80 1.23 -10.04
N LEU A 242 -13.94 1.14 -9.35
CA LEU A 242 -14.64 -0.14 -9.17
C LEU A 242 -15.14 -0.72 -10.51
N ASP A 243 -15.59 0.14 -11.40
CA ASP A 243 -16.02 -0.23 -12.76
C ASP A 243 -14.82 -0.73 -13.60
N PHE A 244 -13.63 -0.13 -13.41
CA PHE A 244 -12.37 -0.63 -13.98
C PHE A 244 -11.99 -2.00 -13.41
N LEU A 245 -12.09 -2.23 -12.11
CA LEU A 245 -11.83 -3.54 -11.50
C LEU A 245 -12.77 -4.62 -12.03
N ALA A 246 -14.02 -4.27 -12.35
CA ALA A 246 -14.98 -5.16 -13.01
C ALA A 246 -14.73 -5.34 -14.51
N GLY A 247 -13.70 -4.70 -15.08
CA GLY A 247 -13.33 -4.83 -16.49
C GLY A 247 -14.28 -4.14 -17.45
N ASN A 248 -15.10 -3.18 -17.01
CA ASN A 248 -16.02 -2.46 -17.89
C ASN A 248 -15.34 -1.36 -18.69
N GLN A 249 -14.17 -0.92 -18.23
CA GLN A 249 -13.34 0.09 -18.87
C GLN A 249 -11.86 -0.19 -18.60
N GLU A 250 -10.99 0.37 -19.42
CA GLU A 250 -9.54 0.31 -19.26
C GLU A 250 -8.98 1.69 -18.94
N PHE A 251 -8.00 1.74 -18.04
CA PHE A 251 -7.30 2.95 -17.67
C PHE A 251 -5.80 2.83 -17.93
N HIS A 252 -5.17 3.96 -18.18
CA HIS A 252 -3.70 4.06 -18.16
C HIS A 252 -3.22 4.26 -16.72
N CYS A 253 -2.13 3.58 -16.37
CA CYS A 253 -1.48 3.78 -15.09
C CYS A 253 -0.87 5.19 -15.00
N THR A 254 -1.06 5.85 -13.86
CA THR A 254 -0.50 7.18 -13.55
C THR A 254 0.40 7.12 -12.31
N PRO A 255 1.59 6.48 -12.41
CA PRO A 255 2.43 6.21 -11.23
C PRO A 255 2.91 7.48 -10.52
N TRP A 256 3.05 8.61 -11.24
CA TRP A 256 3.35 9.91 -10.65
C TRP A 256 2.27 10.45 -9.69
N GLY A 257 1.05 9.90 -9.75
CA GLY A 257 -0.04 10.27 -8.85
C GLY A 257 0.18 9.85 -7.40
N MET A 258 1.01 8.80 -7.19
CA MET A 258 1.35 8.28 -5.87
C MET A 258 2.87 8.03 -5.72
N PRO A 259 3.70 9.09 -5.75
CA PRO A 259 5.14 8.97 -5.58
C PRO A 259 5.47 8.43 -4.19
N THR A 260 6.57 7.70 -4.10
CA THR A 260 7.02 7.03 -2.87
C THR A 260 8.32 7.63 -2.36
N ARG A 261 8.38 8.01 -1.08
CA ARG A 261 9.59 8.40 -0.35
C ARG A 261 9.86 7.40 0.76
N ASN A 262 11.04 6.80 0.77
CA ASN A 262 11.46 5.83 1.78
C ASN A 262 12.91 6.06 2.22
N VAL A 263 13.46 5.17 3.05
CA VAL A 263 14.81 5.28 3.62
C VAL A 263 15.95 5.31 2.57
N PHE A 264 15.68 4.97 1.32
CA PHE A 264 16.66 5.05 0.23
C PHE A 264 16.54 6.35 -0.58
N GLY A 265 15.39 6.99 -0.60
CA GLY A 265 15.12 8.18 -1.41
C GLY A 265 13.72 8.16 -2.03
N TRP A 266 13.57 8.88 -3.13
CA TRP A 266 12.36 8.89 -3.95
C TRP A 266 12.37 7.72 -4.94
N GLN A 267 11.50 6.75 -4.72
CA GLN A 267 11.49 5.47 -5.46
C GLN A 267 10.96 5.64 -6.88
N LYS A 268 11.66 5.05 -7.85
CA LYS A 268 11.27 4.99 -9.27
C LYS A 268 10.68 3.62 -9.61
N PRO A 269 9.72 3.53 -10.52
CA PRO A 269 8.82 4.58 -10.97
C PRO A 269 7.61 4.72 -10.05
N CYS A 270 7.34 3.73 -9.22
CA CYS A 270 6.15 3.68 -8.36
C CYS A 270 6.40 2.87 -7.08
N TYR A 271 5.41 2.85 -6.21
CA TYR A 271 5.42 2.11 -4.94
C TYR A 271 5.71 0.60 -5.09
N LEU A 272 5.25 -0.02 -6.20
CA LEU A 272 5.33 -1.46 -6.43
C LEU A 272 6.65 -1.89 -7.09
N LEU A 273 7.24 -1.02 -7.90
CA LEU A 273 8.49 -1.27 -8.61
C LEU A 273 9.64 -0.49 -7.96
N GLY A 274 10.76 -1.16 -7.76
CA GLY A 274 11.97 -0.56 -7.17
C GLY A 274 13.09 -0.49 -8.22
N GLU A 275 12.95 0.40 -9.22
CA GLU A 275 13.92 0.53 -10.32
C GLU A 275 14.88 1.72 -10.14
N GLY A 276 15.23 2.02 -8.90
CA GLY A 276 16.14 3.07 -8.53
C GLY A 276 15.49 4.17 -7.69
N TYR A 277 16.30 5.15 -7.33
CA TYR A 277 15.92 6.23 -6.42
C TYR A 277 16.43 7.57 -6.93
N ALA A 278 15.61 8.60 -6.80
CA ALA A 278 16.01 9.99 -6.97
C ALA A 278 16.31 10.61 -5.59
N LYS A 279 17.14 11.64 -5.56
CA LYS A 279 17.50 12.37 -4.34
C LYS A 279 16.41 13.36 -3.93
N THR A 280 15.78 14.00 -4.92
CA THR A 280 14.73 15.00 -4.74
C THR A 280 13.45 14.60 -5.48
N PHE A 281 12.34 15.16 -5.07
CA PHE A 281 11.07 14.97 -5.77
C PHE A 281 11.09 15.57 -7.19
N ALA A 282 11.76 16.70 -7.37
CA ALA A 282 11.95 17.30 -8.68
C ALA A 282 12.71 16.34 -9.62
N GLU A 283 13.83 15.78 -9.16
CA GLU A 283 14.58 14.76 -9.91
C GLU A 283 13.72 13.54 -10.25
N LEU A 284 12.91 13.04 -9.31
CA LEU A 284 11.97 11.94 -9.57
C LEU A 284 11.04 12.28 -10.74
N MET A 285 10.46 13.47 -10.71
CA MET A 285 9.46 13.90 -11.70
C MET A 285 10.06 14.15 -13.08
N GLU A 286 11.28 14.67 -13.14
CA GLU A 286 11.98 15.06 -14.38
C GLU A 286 12.76 13.91 -15.02
N ALA A 287 13.45 13.08 -14.20
CA ALA A 287 14.33 12.05 -14.69
C ALA A 287 13.65 10.68 -14.94
N THR A 288 12.37 10.53 -14.57
CA THR A 288 11.64 9.29 -14.81
C THR A 288 10.91 9.33 -16.15
N ASP A 289 11.21 8.38 -17.03
CA ASP A 289 10.41 8.15 -18.24
C ASP A 289 9.08 7.48 -17.88
N TRP A 290 8.11 8.30 -17.50
CA TRP A 290 6.80 7.86 -17.03
C TRP A 290 6.01 7.09 -18.09
N ASP A 291 6.23 7.38 -19.36
CA ASP A 291 5.48 6.78 -20.47
C ASP A 291 5.99 5.37 -20.81
N ALA A 292 7.14 4.98 -20.26
CA ALA A 292 7.68 3.64 -20.38
C ALA A 292 6.99 2.60 -19.47
N TYR A 293 6.08 3.03 -18.56
CA TYR A 293 5.44 2.18 -17.57
C TYR A 293 3.93 2.07 -17.76
N GLY A 294 3.37 0.98 -17.28
CA GLY A 294 1.96 0.65 -17.36
C GLY A 294 1.69 -0.62 -18.16
N THR A 295 0.47 -1.14 -18.06
CA THR A 295 0.02 -2.32 -18.82
C THR A 295 0.16 -2.07 -20.31
N GLY A 296 0.67 -3.05 -21.05
CA GLY A 296 0.95 -2.95 -22.49
C GLY A 296 2.25 -2.23 -22.83
N ARG A 297 2.95 -1.63 -21.86
CA ARG A 297 4.20 -0.89 -22.05
C ARG A 297 5.39 -1.57 -21.38
N TYR A 298 5.18 -2.18 -20.22
CA TYR A 298 6.22 -2.82 -19.44
C TYR A 298 5.76 -4.15 -18.87
N GLU A 299 6.54 -5.20 -19.04
CA GLU A 299 6.19 -6.57 -18.67
C GLU A 299 5.80 -6.71 -17.20
N LYS A 300 6.53 -6.08 -16.26
CA LYS A 300 6.19 -6.08 -14.83
C LYS A 300 4.85 -5.42 -14.52
N CYS A 301 4.33 -4.60 -15.41
CA CYS A 301 3.03 -3.94 -15.25
C CYS A 301 1.86 -4.73 -15.84
N ALA A 302 2.12 -5.85 -16.56
CA ALA A 302 1.12 -6.57 -17.34
C ALA A 302 -0.14 -6.95 -16.54
N ASN A 303 0.02 -7.39 -15.31
CA ASN A 303 -1.07 -7.85 -14.44
C ASN A 303 -1.50 -6.82 -13.39
N CYS A 304 -0.86 -5.67 -13.33
CA CYS A 304 -1.15 -4.67 -12.30
C CYS A 304 -2.52 -4.02 -12.52
N MET A 305 -3.36 -4.04 -11.49
CA MET A 305 -4.61 -3.28 -11.35
C MET A 305 -4.69 -2.58 -9.99
N ALA A 306 -3.54 -2.34 -9.35
CA ALA A 306 -3.46 -1.77 -8.02
C ALA A 306 -3.94 -0.31 -7.97
N HIS A 307 -4.64 0.05 -6.92
CA HIS A 307 -5.19 1.40 -6.72
C HIS A 307 -4.14 2.51 -6.82
N CYS A 308 -2.90 2.27 -6.36
CA CYS A 308 -1.82 3.25 -6.42
C CYS A 308 -1.46 3.73 -7.83
N GLY A 309 -1.75 2.93 -8.87
CA GLY A 309 -1.52 3.31 -10.26
C GLY A 309 -2.76 3.82 -11.00
N TYR A 310 -3.95 3.44 -10.56
CA TYR A 310 -5.17 3.64 -11.34
C TYR A 310 -6.24 4.51 -10.67
N GLU A 311 -6.20 4.71 -9.35
CA GLU A 311 -7.17 5.56 -8.64
C GLU A 311 -7.06 7.04 -9.09
N ALA A 312 -5.85 7.52 -9.33
CA ALA A 312 -5.63 8.88 -9.84
C ALA A 312 -6.26 9.05 -11.24
N THR A 313 -6.06 8.08 -12.13
CA THR A 313 -6.70 8.08 -13.46
C THR A 313 -8.21 8.02 -13.36
N ALA A 314 -8.75 7.15 -12.48
CA ALA A 314 -10.19 7.07 -12.25
C ALA A 314 -10.78 8.39 -11.73
N ALA A 315 -10.06 9.09 -10.84
CA ALA A 315 -10.46 10.41 -10.37
C ALA A 315 -10.44 11.46 -11.50
N GLU A 316 -9.46 11.40 -12.39
CA GLU A 316 -9.41 12.26 -13.58
C GLU A 316 -10.52 11.94 -14.57
N ALA A 317 -10.80 10.66 -14.82
CA ALA A 317 -11.89 10.21 -15.67
C ALA A 317 -13.26 10.66 -15.15
N MET A 318 -13.47 10.60 -13.83
CA MET A 318 -14.69 11.09 -13.19
C MET A 318 -14.94 12.59 -13.47
N MET A 319 -13.90 13.39 -13.54
CA MET A 319 -14.02 14.82 -13.87
C MET A 319 -14.15 15.06 -15.37
N ALA A 320 -13.57 14.22 -16.22
CA ALA A 320 -13.67 14.33 -17.67
C ALA A 320 -15.02 13.83 -18.18
N HIS A 321 -15.60 12.82 -17.52
CA HIS A 321 -16.86 12.15 -17.91
C HIS A 321 -17.88 12.17 -16.76
N PRO A 322 -18.35 13.35 -16.30
CA PRO A 322 -19.22 13.46 -15.12
C PRO A 322 -20.55 12.75 -15.27
N LEU A 323 -21.12 12.69 -16.48
CA LEU A 323 -22.39 11.98 -16.74
C LEU A 323 -22.23 10.47 -16.60
N GLU A 324 -21.11 9.92 -17.04
CA GLU A 324 -20.79 8.50 -16.87
C GLU A 324 -20.58 8.16 -15.40
N ALA A 325 -19.77 8.96 -14.69
CA ALA A 325 -19.54 8.82 -13.25
C ALA A 325 -20.87 8.88 -12.46
N PHE A 326 -21.76 9.80 -12.81
CA PHE A 326 -23.09 9.90 -12.24
C PHE A 326 -23.96 8.66 -12.58
N GLY A 327 -23.88 8.18 -13.81
CA GLY A 327 -24.56 6.96 -14.24
C GLY A 327 -24.11 5.73 -13.42
N ILE A 328 -22.81 5.58 -13.17
CA ILE A 328 -22.27 4.50 -12.30
C ILE A 328 -22.78 4.68 -10.86
N ALA A 329 -22.79 5.91 -10.34
CA ALA A 329 -23.27 6.19 -8.99
C ALA A 329 -24.75 5.82 -8.78
N LEU A 330 -25.59 5.94 -9.84
CA LEU A 330 -27.02 5.59 -9.79
C LEU A 330 -27.29 4.09 -9.99
N ARG A 331 -26.65 3.47 -10.99
CA ARG A 331 -26.92 2.07 -11.37
C ARG A 331 -26.01 1.06 -10.66
N GLY A 332 -24.97 1.51 -10.01
CA GLY A 332 -23.88 0.66 -9.53
C GLY A 332 -22.91 0.21 -10.64
N VAL A 333 -21.94 -0.61 -10.26
CA VAL A 333 -20.98 -1.21 -11.19
C VAL A 333 -21.67 -2.29 -12.03
N ARG A 334 -21.43 -2.28 -13.33
CA ARG A 334 -21.97 -3.29 -14.24
C ARG A 334 -21.27 -4.63 -14.02
N THR A 335 -22.04 -5.69 -13.82
CA THR A 335 -21.52 -7.05 -13.52
C THR A 335 -21.74 -8.06 -14.64
N GLU A 336 -22.43 -7.67 -15.71
CA GLU A 336 -22.80 -8.52 -16.84
C GLU A 336 -22.46 -7.85 -18.18
N GLY A 337 -22.54 -8.60 -19.27
CA GLY A 337 -22.24 -8.14 -20.61
C GLY A 337 -20.73 -8.14 -20.94
N PRO A 338 -20.33 -7.64 -22.12
CA PRO A 338 -18.95 -7.68 -22.56
C PRO A 338 -18.04 -6.83 -21.66
N MET A 339 -16.81 -7.32 -21.46
CA MET A 339 -15.72 -6.54 -20.87
C MET A 339 -15.12 -5.58 -21.91
N ALA A 340 -14.44 -4.55 -21.46
CA ALA A 340 -13.61 -3.73 -22.33
C ALA A 340 -12.54 -4.60 -23.01
N PRO A 341 -12.12 -4.25 -24.25
CA PRO A 341 -11.05 -4.97 -24.93
C PRO A 341 -9.80 -5.06 -24.08
N GLU A 342 -9.16 -6.23 -24.09
CA GLU A 342 -7.89 -6.41 -23.38
C GLU A 342 -6.78 -5.58 -24.04
N ILE A 343 -5.88 -5.06 -23.22
CA ILE A 343 -4.70 -4.32 -23.70
C ILE A 343 -3.75 -5.33 -24.35
N ASP A 344 -3.26 -5.00 -25.54
CA ASP A 344 -2.24 -5.80 -26.23
C ASP A 344 -0.93 -5.80 -25.43
N LEU A 345 -0.45 -7.00 -25.11
CA LEU A 345 0.78 -7.23 -24.36
C LEU A 345 1.98 -7.62 -25.25
N SER A 346 1.80 -7.74 -26.56
CA SER A 346 2.82 -8.26 -27.49
C SER A 346 4.06 -7.36 -27.63
N ASN A 347 3.89 -6.05 -27.44
CA ASN A 347 4.92 -5.04 -27.66
C ASN A 347 5.48 -4.43 -26.37
N GLN A 348 5.35 -5.11 -25.25
CA GLN A 348 5.87 -4.63 -23.98
C GLN A 348 7.40 -4.62 -23.96
N ARG A 349 7.97 -3.59 -23.32
CA ARG A 349 9.38 -3.60 -22.94
C ARG A 349 9.62 -4.75 -21.97
N PRO A 350 10.67 -5.57 -22.17
CA PRO A 350 11.00 -6.68 -21.28
C PRO A 350 11.28 -6.19 -19.85
N ALA A 351 10.99 -7.02 -18.88
CA ALA A 351 11.33 -6.77 -17.49
C ALA A 351 12.84 -6.52 -17.37
N GLN A 352 13.18 -5.33 -16.88
CA GLN A 352 14.55 -5.03 -16.50
C GLN A 352 14.66 -5.20 -15.00
N TYR A 353 15.52 -6.08 -14.56
CA TYR A 353 15.93 -6.20 -13.16
C TYR A 353 17.01 -5.13 -12.87
N VAL A 354 16.68 -3.89 -13.21
CA VAL A 354 17.54 -2.75 -12.90
C VAL A 354 17.21 -2.33 -11.48
N PHE A 355 17.70 -3.12 -10.56
CA PHE A 355 17.98 -2.52 -9.26
C PHE A 355 19.11 -1.51 -9.48
N ASP A 356 19.03 -0.36 -8.83
CA ASP A 356 20.17 0.52 -8.69
C ASP A 356 21.37 -0.36 -8.25
N ASN A 357 22.30 -0.62 -9.18
CA ASN A 357 23.43 -1.54 -8.96
C ASN A 357 24.18 -1.19 -7.68
N GLN A 358 24.23 0.08 -7.30
CA GLN A 358 24.87 0.53 -6.07
C GLN A 358 24.12 0.10 -4.81
N VAL A 359 22.77 0.16 -4.82
CA VAL A 359 21.97 -0.32 -3.68
C VAL A 359 22.09 -1.84 -3.57
N GLN A 360 22.09 -2.57 -4.67
CA GLN A 360 22.25 -4.04 -4.65
C GLN A 360 23.65 -4.48 -4.22
N LEU A 361 24.71 -3.85 -4.73
CA LEU A 361 26.08 -4.10 -4.28
C LEU A 361 26.20 -3.85 -2.78
N ARG A 362 25.67 -2.72 -2.32
CA ARG A 362 25.66 -2.37 -0.90
C ARG A 362 24.84 -3.34 -0.04
N LEU A 363 23.69 -3.81 -0.54
CA LEU A 363 22.89 -4.84 0.14
C LEU A 363 23.63 -6.17 0.19
N SER A 364 24.29 -6.59 -0.88
CA SER A 364 25.09 -7.83 -0.89
C SER A 364 26.26 -7.77 0.07
N GLU A 365 26.96 -6.64 0.16
CA GLU A 365 28.04 -6.41 1.13
C GLU A 365 27.53 -6.46 2.57
N ILE A 366 26.40 -5.81 2.86
CA ILE A 366 25.78 -5.82 4.18
C ILE A 366 25.39 -7.25 4.57
N ARG A 367 24.71 -8.01 3.69
CA ARG A 367 24.35 -9.41 3.93
C ARG A 367 25.56 -10.29 4.18
N ALA A 368 26.64 -10.10 3.41
CA ALA A 368 27.87 -10.84 3.61
C ALA A 368 28.52 -10.54 4.98
N ASN A 369 28.50 -9.29 5.43
CA ASN A 369 29.02 -8.90 6.72
C ASN A 369 28.16 -9.45 7.88
N GLU A 370 26.84 -9.36 7.78
CA GLU A 370 25.91 -9.94 8.78
C GLU A 370 26.08 -11.46 8.89
N ALA A 371 26.25 -12.16 7.77
CA ALA A 371 26.51 -13.60 7.76
C ALA A 371 27.86 -13.93 8.47
N ARG A 372 28.91 -13.14 8.24
CA ARG A 372 30.20 -13.29 8.91
C ARG A 372 30.10 -13.06 10.42
N GLU A 373 29.39 -12.00 10.84
CA GLU A 373 29.17 -11.71 12.26
C GLU A 373 28.37 -12.80 12.95
N LYS A 374 27.34 -13.33 12.27
CA LYS A 374 26.54 -14.44 12.80
C LYS A 374 27.39 -15.71 12.98
N ALA A 375 28.19 -16.06 11.96
CA ALA A 375 29.09 -17.21 12.03
C ALA A 375 30.15 -17.04 13.14
N ALA A 376 30.69 -15.84 13.31
CA ALA A 376 31.65 -15.56 14.40
C ALA A 376 31.00 -15.69 15.80
N LYS A 377 29.75 -15.24 15.98
CA LYS A 377 29.01 -15.39 17.23
C LYS A 377 28.67 -16.84 17.53
N GLU A 378 28.33 -17.65 16.54
CA GLU A 378 28.06 -19.08 16.68
C GLU A 378 29.36 -19.81 17.06
N ALA A 379 30.48 -19.55 16.38
CA ALA A 379 31.76 -20.13 16.71
C ALA A 379 32.25 -19.78 18.14
N ALA A 380 32.03 -18.53 18.58
CA ALA A 380 32.37 -18.11 19.94
C ALA A 380 31.48 -18.82 21.01
N LYS A 381 30.22 -19.10 20.70
CA LYS A 381 29.33 -19.87 21.59
C LYS A 381 29.78 -21.33 21.71
N ASP A 382 30.20 -21.94 20.61
CA ASP A 382 30.65 -23.33 20.61
C ASP A 382 32.00 -23.46 21.32
N ALA A 383 32.93 -22.54 21.10
CA ALA A 383 34.18 -22.47 21.85
C ALA A 383 34.02 -22.34 23.38
N ASN A 384 33.01 -21.52 23.83
CA ASN A 384 32.66 -21.39 25.25
C ASN A 384 32.02 -22.66 25.82
N LYS A 385 31.23 -23.40 25.02
CA LYS A 385 30.66 -24.70 25.45
C LYS A 385 31.74 -25.75 25.58
N ASP A 386 32.74 -25.78 24.69
CA ASP A 386 33.81 -26.73 24.76
C ASP A 386 34.78 -26.42 25.92
N ALA A 387 35.08 -25.14 26.18
CA ALA A 387 35.82 -24.72 27.34
C ALA A 387 35.12 -25.10 28.67
N ALA A 388 33.80 -24.95 28.75
CA ALA A 388 33.01 -25.34 29.90
C ALA A 388 32.95 -26.88 30.10
N ARG A 389 32.95 -27.66 29.02
CA ARG A 389 32.99 -29.14 29.07
C ARG A 389 34.37 -29.63 29.54
N THR A 390 35.43 -28.98 29.06
CA THR A 390 36.81 -29.34 29.44
C THR A 390 37.08 -29.02 30.92
N SER A 391 36.58 -27.92 31.44
CA SER A 391 36.70 -27.58 32.87
C SER A 391 35.84 -28.50 33.79
N ALA A 392 34.69 -28.99 33.32
CA ALA A 392 33.87 -29.93 34.07
C ALA A 392 34.41 -31.38 34.09
N SER A 393 35.26 -31.74 33.12
CA SER A 393 35.92 -33.06 33.09
C SER A 393 37.28 -33.10 33.86
N ALA A 394 37.75 -31.94 34.30
CA ALA A 394 39.04 -31.81 35.05
C ALA A 394 38.80 -31.61 36.56
N ALA A 395 37.57 -31.56 37.04
CA ALA A 395 37.15 -31.55 38.43
C ALA A 395 36.52 -32.89 38.82
#